data_adb47b663e00bb4927d8ee3086fe0b32
#
_entry.id   adb47b663e00bb4927d8ee3086fe0b32
#
_cell.length_a   1.000
_cell.length_b   1.000
_cell.length_c   1.000
_cell.angle_alpha   90.00
_cell.angle_beta   90.00
_cell.angle_gamma   90.00
#
_symmetry.space_group_name_H-M   'P 1'
#
loop_
_entity.id
_entity.type
_entity.pdbx_description
1 polymer ?
#
loop_
_entity_poly.entity_id
_entity_poly.type
_entity_poly.pdbx_seq_one_letter_code
_entity_poly.pdbx_strand_id
1 'polypeptide(L)'
;MSRLQLALNVDDIDAAVAFYSQLFDAEPAKRRPGYANFALDEPALKLVLIENPGQGGSLNHLGVEVASTDEVVAATRKLAAAGLATEVEDGTTCCYALQDKVWVTGPGKERWEVYTVLADAGAELEGKTLLDVTSAPAASGGGCCQGA
;
A
#
# COMPACT_ATOMS: atom_id res chain seq x y z
N MET A 1 -13.63 -6.87 7.93
CA MET A 1 -12.89 -6.32 9.09
C MET A 1 -11.79 -5.42 8.54
N SER A 2 -11.69 -4.22 9.03
CA SER A 2 -10.66 -3.28 8.59
C SER A 2 -9.35 -3.48 9.38
N ARG A 3 -8.25 -3.06 8.79
CA ARG A 3 -6.91 -3.22 9.34
C ARG A 3 -6.14 -1.91 9.17
N LEU A 4 -5.47 -1.45 10.22
CA LEU A 4 -4.59 -0.28 10.10
C LEU A 4 -3.37 -0.68 9.27
N GLN A 5 -2.98 0.18 8.32
CA GLN A 5 -1.73 0.05 7.59
C GLN A 5 -0.72 1.08 8.07
N LEU A 6 0.49 0.61 8.29
CA LEU A 6 1.66 1.43 8.58
C LEU A 6 2.73 1.12 7.54
N ALA A 7 3.08 2.08 6.70
CA ALA A 7 4.15 1.94 5.73
C ALA A 7 5.38 2.73 6.17
N LEU A 8 6.47 2.02 6.43
CA LEU A 8 7.73 2.57 6.90
C LEU A 8 8.81 2.50 5.82
N ASN A 9 9.62 3.53 5.75
CA ASN A 9 10.88 3.48 5.03
C ASN A 9 11.91 2.72 5.86
N VAL A 10 12.70 1.88 5.21
CA VAL A 10 13.79 1.13 5.82
C VAL A 10 15.07 1.30 4.97
N ASP A 11 16.22 1.22 5.60
CA ASP A 11 17.50 1.35 4.88
C ASP A 11 17.88 0.05 4.18
N ASP A 12 17.57 -1.10 4.78
CA ASP A 12 17.88 -2.45 4.30
C ASP A 12 16.67 -3.35 4.54
N ILE A 13 16.10 -3.86 3.45
CA ILE A 13 14.88 -4.67 3.55
C ILE A 13 15.12 -6.00 4.27
N ASP A 14 16.27 -6.63 4.09
CA ASP A 14 16.57 -7.92 4.72
C ASP A 14 16.72 -7.76 6.24
N ALA A 15 17.42 -6.73 6.68
CA ALA A 15 17.56 -6.42 8.11
C ALA A 15 16.21 -6.06 8.74
N ALA A 16 15.39 -5.29 8.04
CA ALA A 16 14.05 -4.92 8.51
C ALA A 16 13.12 -6.13 8.62
N VAL A 17 13.12 -7.01 7.62
CA VAL A 17 12.32 -8.26 7.67
C VAL A 17 12.75 -9.13 8.85
N ALA A 18 14.05 -9.30 9.07
CA ALA A 18 14.55 -10.07 10.19
C ALA A 18 14.09 -9.50 11.54
N PHE A 19 14.16 -8.18 11.70
CA PHE A 19 13.73 -7.50 12.92
C PHE A 19 12.22 -7.66 13.18
N TYR A 20 11.40 -7.36 12.18
CA TYR A 20 9.94 -7.40 12.35
C TYR A 20 9.38 -8.82 12.43
N SER A 21 10.03 -9.78 11.78
CA SER A 21 9.68 -11.20 11.96
C SER A 21 9.87 -11.65 13.41
N GLN A 22 10.93 -11.19 14.07
CA GLN A 22 11.17 -11.49 15.49
C GLN A 22 10.21 -10.71 16.39
N LEU A 23 10.00 -9.43 16.11
CA LEU A 23 9.13 -8.57 16.92
C LEU A 23 7.70 -9.12 17.01
N PHE A 24 7.17 -9.57 15.88
CA PHE A 24 5.78 -10.03 15.78
C PHE A 24 5.61 -11.54 15.76
N ASP A 25 6.72 -12.29 15.83
CA ASP A 25 6.72 -13.76 15.71
C ASP A 25 5.91 -14.21 14.47
N ALA A 26 6.21 -13.61 13.34
CA ALA A 26 5.49 -13.81 12.09
C ALA A 26 6.41 -13.72 10.89
N GLU A 27 6.01 -14.38 9.81
CA GLU A 27 6.69 -14.26 8.52
C GLU A 27 6.00 -13.20 7.64
N PRO A 28 6.73 -12.55 6.73
CA PRO A 28 6.08 -11.63 5.79
C PRO A 28 5.05 -12.36 4.93
N ALA A 29 3.90 -11.72 4.74
CA ALA A 29 2.85 -12.20 3.85
C ALA A 29 3.23 -12.05 2.38
N LYS A 30 4.04 -11.04 2.07
CA LYS A 30 4.57 -10.80 0.72
C LYS A 30 5.98 -10.26 0.83
N ARG A 31 6.83 -10.68 -0.11
CA ARG A 31 8.19 -10.18 -0.23
C ARG A 31 8.56 -9.99 -1.70
N ARG A 32 9.16 -8.84 -2.04
CA ARG A 32 9.66 -8.49 -3.37
C ARG A 32 10.97 -7.70 -3.20
N PRO A 33 11.75 -7.49 -4.26
CA PRO A 33 12.95 -6.65 -4.16
C PRO A 33 12.64 -5.27 -3.59
N GLY A 34 13.28 -4.91 -2.48
CA GLY A 34 13.06 -3.64 -1.79
C GLY A 34 11.71 -3.47 -1.11
N TYR A 35 10.94 -4.55 -0.96
CA TYR A 35 9.59 -4.50 -0.41
C TYR A 35 9.25 -5.74 0.41
N ALA A 36 8.54 -5.53 1.51
CA ALA A 36 7.90 -6.62 2.25
C ALA A 36 6.63 -6.11 2.95
N ASN A 37 5.68 -7.00 3.23
CA ASN A 37 4.60 -6.68 4.14
C ASN A 37 4.28 -7.84 5.08
N PHE A 38 3.80 -7.47 6.25
CA PHE A 38 3.27 -8.37 7.26
C PHE A 38 1.77 -8.10 7.41
N ALA A 39 0.96 -9.14 7.30
CA ALA A 39 -0.49 -9.06 7.51
C ALA A 39 -0.81 -9.72 8.85
N LEU A 40 -0.89 -8.93 9.90
CA LEU A 40 -1.11 -9.39 11.26
C LEU A 40 -2.58 -9.32 11.64
N ASP A 41 -3.02 -10.28 12.43
CA ASP A 41 -4.38 -10.31 12.99
C ASP A 41 -4.42 -9.74 14.42
N GLU A 42 -3.35 -9.95 15.19
CA GLU A 42 -3.22 -9.46 16.57
C GLU A 42 -1.81 -8.88 16.81
N PRO A 43 -1.69 -7.55 16.89
CA PRO A 43 -2.71 -6.53 16.59
C PRO A 43 -3.13 -6.56 15.12
N ALA A 44 -4.34 -6.09 14.80
CA ALA A 44 -4.84 -6.00 13.43
C ALA A 44 -4.06 -4.91 12.67
N LEU A 45 -2.95 -5.29 12.05
CA LEU A 45 -1.98 -4.39 11.43
C LEU A 45 -1.48 -4.95 10.11
N LYS A 46 -1.47 -4.12 9.09
CA LYS A 46 -0.67 -4.35 7.89
C LYS A 46 0.59 -3.48 7.98
N LEU A 47 1.71 -4.10 8.21
CA LEU A 47 3.01 -3.42 8.21
C LEU A 47 3.63 -3.55 6.82
N VAL A 48 3.90 -2.43 6.17
CA VAL A 48 4.56 -2.36 4.87
C VAL A 48 5.96 -1.78 5.07
N LEU A 49 6.96 -2.45 4.52
CA LEU A 49 8.36 -2.04 4.55
C LEU A 49 8.80 -1.71 3.13
N ILE A 50 9.33 -0.51 2.94
CA ILE A 50 9.79 -0.01 1.64
C ILE A 50 11.25 0.40 1.80
N GLU A 51 12.13 -0.26 1.05
CA GLU A 51 13.55 0.09 1.06
C GLU A 51 13.76 1.46 0.43
N ASN A 52 14.26 2.36 1.24
CA ASN A 52 14.53 3.75 0.87
C ASN A 52 15.77 4.21 1.64
N PRO A 53 16.97 3.84 1.16
CA PRO A 53 18.21 4.09 1.89
C PRO A 53 18.38 5.56 2.25
N GLY A 54 18.77 5.82 3.49
CA GLY A 54 18.89 7.16 4.05
C GLY A 54 17.61 7.70 4.70
N GLN A 55 16.46 7.03 4.51
CA GLN A 55 15.17 7.40 5.10
C GLN A 55 14.70 6.42 6.18
N GLY A 56 15.53 5.46 6.55
CA GLY A 56 15.19 4.40 7.49
C GLY A 56 14.58 4.91 8.79
N GLY A 57 13.48 4.30 9.21
CA GLY A 57 12.72 4.68 10.39
C GLY A 57 11.70 5.82 10.17
N SER A 58 11.66 6.44 8.99
CA SER A 58 10.68 7.48 8.68
C SER A 58 9.37 6.87 8.18
N LEU A 59 8.27 7.61 8.37
CA LEU A 59 6.96 7.25 7.87
C LEU A 59 6.90 7.48 6.35
N ASN A 60 6.48 6.47 5.59
CA ASN A 60 6.15 6.64 4.18
C ASN A 60 4.70 7.12 4.03
N HIS A 61 3.75 6.34 4.51
CA HIS A 61 2.33 6.71 4.57
C HIS A 61 1.58 5.83 5.56
N LEU A 62 0.34 6.18 5.81
CA LEU A 62 -0.60 5.44 6.65
C LEU A 62 -1.79 5.00 5.80
N GLY A 63 -2.55 4.04 6.29
CA GLY A 63 -3.74 3.60 5.59
C GLY A 63 -4.69 2.78 6.43
N VAL A 64 -5.85 2.53 5.84
CA VAL A 64 -6.85 1.59 6.34
C VAL A 64 -7.20 0.62 5.22
N GLU A 65 -6.90 -0.64 5.41
CA GLU A 65 -7.32 -1.71 4.51
C GLU A 65 -8.76 -2.09 4.83
N VAL A 66 -9.63 -2.02 3.83
CA VAL A 66 -11.04 -2.39 3.95
C VAL A 66 -11.36 -3.58 3.05
N ALA A 67 -12.53 -4.19 3.28
CA ALA A 67 -12.85 -5.47 2.66
C ALA A 67 -13.34 -5.37 1.22
N SER A 68 -13.82 -4.19 0.77
CA SER A 68 -14.46 -4.06 -0.52
C SER A 68 -14.32 -2.68 -1.15
N THR A 69 -14.48 -2.61 -2.47
CA THR A 69 -14.59 -1.35 -3.21
C THR A 69 -15.73 -0.46 -2.71
N ASP A 70 -16.87 -1.05 -2.32
CA ASP A 70 -18.00 -0.30 -1.77
C ASP A 70 -17.61 0.48 -0.50
N GLU A 71 -16.76 -0.09 0.34
CA GLU A 71 -16.24 0.59 1.52
C GLU A 71 -15.28 1.73 1.15
N VAL A 72 -14.47 1.57 0.09
CA VAL A 72 -13.63 2.67 -0.43
C VAL A 72 -14.50 3.81 -0.97
N VAL A 73 -15.56 3.49 -1.70
CA VAL A 73 -16.52 4.49 -2.22
C VAL A 73 -17.22 5.22 -1.06
N ALA A 74 -17.66 4.47 -0.05
CA ALA A 74 -18.30 5.06 1.13
C ALA A 74 -17.34 6.00 1.89
N ALA A 75 -16.08 5.60 2.05
CA ALA A 75 -15.04 6.44 2.65
C ALA A 75 -14.79 7.70 1.82
N THR A 76 -14.73 7.59 0.50
CA THR A 76 -14.55 8.74 -0.40
C THR A 76 -15.66 9.76 -0.23
N ARG A 77 -16.91 9.30 -0.20
CA ARG A 77 -18.08 10.17 0.00
C ARG A 77 -18.06 10.86 1.37
N LYS A 78 -17.72 10.11 2.42
CA LYS A 78 -17.61 10.64 3.78
C LYS A 78 -16.53 11.72 3.88
N LEU A 79 -15.35 11.48 3.31
CA LEU A 79 -14.24 12.43 3.33
C LEU A 79 -14.57 13.70 2.53
N ALA A 80 -15.17 13.56 1.36
CA ALA A 80 -15.60 14.68 0.53
C ALA A 80 -16.69 15.51 1.24
N ALA A 81 -17.67 14.87 1.89
CA ALA A 81 -18.71 15.54 2.66
C ALA A 81 -18.15 16.30 3.87
N ALA A 82 -17.02 15.85 4.42
CA ALA A 82 -16.29 16.54 5.49
C ALA A 82 -15.44 17.72 4.98
N GLY A 83 -15.42 17.98 3.67
CA GLY A 83 -14.64 19.07 3.06
C GLY A 83 -13.16 18.75 2.86
N LEU A 84 -12.76 17.49 2.95
CA LEU A 84 -11.39 17.07 2.71
C LEU A 84 -11.14 16.84 1.23
N ALA A 85 -10.01 17.33 0.74
CA ALA A 85 -9.57 17.06 -0.64
C ALA A 85 -9.15 15.58 -0.76
N THR A 86 -9.71 14.89 -1.74
CA THR A 86 -9.46 13.48 -1.97
C THR A 86 -8.91 13.23 -3.37
N GLU A 87 -8.06 12.22 -3.50
CA GLU A 87 -7.56 11.70 -4.77
C GLU A 87 -8.00 10.25 -4.88
N VAL A 88 -8.81 9.93 -5.89
CA VAL A 88 -9.33 8.57 -6.11
C VAL A 88 -8.49 7.86 -7.16
N GLU A 89 -8.11 6.62 -6.86
CA GLU A 89 -7.41 5.73 -7.79
C GLU A 89 -8.16 4.39 -7.85
N ASP A 90 -8.79 4.12 -8.98
CA ASP A 90 -9.53 2.88 -9.22
C ASP A 90 -8.69 1.91 -10.08
N GLY A 91 -8.65 0.65 -9.68
CA GLY A 91 -7.95 -0.40 -10.43
C GLY A 91 -6.46 -0.10 -10.63
N THR A 92 -5.82 0.54 -9.68
CA THR A 92 -4.41 0.95 -9.79
C THR A 92 -3.48 -0.14 -9.28
N THR A 93 -2.36 -0.36 -9.95
CA THR A 93 -1.32 -1.27 -9.48
C THR A 93 -0.36 -0.51 -8.59
N CYS A 94 -0.35 -0.84 -7.31
CA CYS A 94 0.55 -0.24 -6.32
C CYS A 94 1.08 -1.31 -5.39
N CYS A 95 2.37 -1.22 -5.05
CA CYS A 95 3.01 -2.11 -4.09
C CYS A 95 2.76 -3.60 -4.42
N TYR A 96 2.84 -3.95 -5.71
CA TYR A 96 2.64 -5.29 -6.24
C TYR A 96 1.23 -5.86 -6.02
N ALA A 97 0.22 -4.99 -5.94
CA ALA A 97 -1.18 -5.39 -5.87
C ALA A 97 -2.07 -4.46 -6.69
N LEU A 98 -3.14 -5.02 -7.27
CA LEU A 98 -4.20 -4.24 -7.88
C LEU A 98 -5.14 -3.75 -6.78
N GLN A 99 -5.41 -2.45 -6.74
CA GLN A 99 -6.13 -1.82 -5.63
C GLN A 99 -7.10 -0.75 -6.13
N ASP A 100 -8.20 -0.62 -5.41
CA ASP A 100 -9.01 0.61 -5.40
C ASP A 100 -8.68 1.37 -4.13
N LYS A 101 -8.51 2.69 -4.25
CA LYS A 101 -8.13 3.50 -3.10
C LYS A 101 -8.55 4.96 -3.22
N VAL A 102 -8.64 5.61 -2.08
CA VAL A 102 -8.77 7.05 -1.95
C VAL A 102 -7.68 7.57 -1.02
N TRP A 103 -7.02 8.63 -1.45
CA TRP A 103 -6.00 9.33 -0.67
C TRP A 103 -6.56 10.59 -0.04
N VAL A 104 -6.09 10.90 1.15
CA VAL A 104 -6.30 12.16 1.85
C VAL A 104 -5.01 12.55 2.55
N THR A 105 -4.74 13.86 2.61
CA THR A 105 -3.52 14.39 3.25
C THR A 105 -3.89 15.12 4.54
N GLY A 106 -3.24 14.76 5.63
CA GLY A 106 -3.42 15.39 6.93
C GLY A 106 -2.69 16.74 7.03
N PRO A 107 -2.91 17.49 8.11
CA PRO A 107 -2.35 18.84 8.28
C PRO A 107 -0.82 18.87 8.40
N GLY A 108 -0.20 17.78 8.79
CA GLY A 108 1.26 17.61 8.83
C GLY A 108 1.86 17.04 7.55
N LYS A 109 1.11 17.04 6.45
CA LYS A 109 1.45 16.42 5.16
C LYS A 109 1.54 14.90 5.19
N GLU A 110 1.15 14.26 6.29
CA GLU A 110 1.01 12.82 6.37
C GLU A 110 -0.08 12.35 5.41
N ARG A 111 0.25 11.35 4.60
CA ARG A 111 -0.69 10.78 3.63
C ARG A 111 -1.38 9.56 4.22
N TRP A 112 -2.70 9.52 4.03
CA TRP A 112 -3.54 8.39 4.37
C TRP A 112 -4.23 7.85 3.14
N GLU A 113 -4.28 6.53 3.01
CA GLU A 113 -5.11 5.86 2.02
C GLU A 113 -6.17 4.99 2.70
N VAL A 114 -7.37 4.97 2.13
CA VAL A 114 -8.35 3.90 2.39
C VAL A 114 -8.40 3.06 1.14
N TYR A 115 -8.12 1.78 1.26
CA TYR A 115 -7.94 0.93 0.10
C TYR A 115 -8.45 -0.49 0.30
N THR A 116 -8.73 -1.15 -0.82
CA THR A 116 -8.98 -2.59 -0.85
C THR A 116 -8.06 -3.24 -1.89
N VAL A 117 -7.58 -4.44 -1.59
CA VAL A 117 -6.77 -5.23 -2.50
C VAL A 117 -7.70 -6.09 -3.35
N LEU A 118 -7.65 -5.92 -4.68
CA LEU A 118 -8.47 -6.68 -5.63
C LEU A 118 -7.76 -7.95 -6.09
N ALA A 119 -6.43 -7.87 -6.34
CA ALA A 119 -5.62 -9.00 -6.79
C ALA A 119 -4.14 -8.75 -6.50
N ASP A 120 -3.36 -9.83 -6.43
CA ASP A 120 -1.90 -9.76 -6.40
C ASP A 120 -1.37 -9.50 -7.82
N ALA A 121 -0.72 -8.35 -8.03
CA ALA A 121 -0.17 -7.99 -9.34
C ALA A 121 0.93 -8.95 -9.82
N GLY A 122 1.60 -9.65 -8.89
CA GLY A 122 2.59 -10.67 -9.23
C GLY A 122 1.99 -11.91 -9.87
N ALA A 123 0.79 -12.29 -9.47
CA ALA A 123 0.08 -13.48 -9.99
C ALA A 123 -0.54 -13.21 -11.38
N GLU A 124 -0.92 -11.97 -11.68
CA GLU A 124 -1.51 -11.61 -12.97
C GLU A 124 -0.50 -11.43 -14.09
N LEU A 125 0.74 -11.05 -13.76
CA LEU A 125 1.81 -10.87 -14.76
C LEU A 125 2.34 -12.19 -15.31
N GLU A 126 2.20 -13.28 -14.59
CA GLU A 126 2.63 -14.61 -15.05
C GLU A 126 1.67 -15.22 -16.11
N GLY A 127 0.44 -14.69 -16.23
CA GLY A 127 -0.56 -15.17 -17.18
C GLY A 127 -0.79 -14.27 -18.40
N LYS A 128 -0.21 -13.09 -18.47
CA LYS A 128 -0.36 -12.16 -19.60
C LYS A 128 0.79 -12.27 -20.58
N THR A 129 0.48 -12.65 -21.81
CA THR A 129 1.44 -12.59 -22.93
C THR A 129 1.89 -11.14 -23.16
N LEU A 130 3.15 -10.97 -23.54
CA LEU A 130 3.82 -9.69 -23.85
C LEU A 130 3.03 -8.74 -24.77
N LEU A 131 1.99 -9.22 -25.43
CA LEU A 131 1.13 -8.44 -26.34
C LEU A 131 0.10 -7.57 -25.60
N ASP A 132 -0.25 -7.92 -24.35
CA ASP A 132 -1.22 -7.14 -23.54
C ASP A 132 -0.59 -5.98 -22.77
N VAL A 133 0.74 -5.95 -22.68
CA VAL A 133 1.46 -4.91 -21.92
C VAL A 133 1.65 -3.64 -22.75
N THR A 134 1.48 -3.70 -24.05
CA THR A 134 1.73 -2.55 -24.95
C THR A 134 0.53 -1.64 -25.16
N SER A 135 -0.64 -1.99 -24.64
CA SER A 135 -1.88 -1.19 -24.80
C SER A 135 -2.36 -0.52 -23.50
N ALA A 136 -1.66 -0.68 -22.40
CA ALA A 136 -1.96 0.13 -21.22
C ALA A 136 -1.36 1.53 -21.41
N PRO A 137 -2.14 2.61 -21.29
CA PRO A 137 -1.56 3.94 -21.24
C PRO A 137 -0.58 3.93 -20.07
N ALA A 138 0.63 4.43 -20.32
CA ALA A 138 1.60 4.65 -19.27
C ALA A 138 0.90 5.47 -18.19
N ALA A 139 0.50 4.82 -17.12
CA ALA A 139 0.13 5.53 -15.92
C ALA A 139 1.38 6.31 -15.54
N SER A 140 1.30 7.61 -15.63
CA SER A 140 2.32 8.50 -15.08
C SER A 140 2.47 8.06 -13.64
N GLY A 141 3.56 7.36 -13.36
CA GLY A 141 3.77 6.72 -12.08
C GLY A 141 3.89 7.76 -10.99
N GLY A 142 2.77 8.10 -10.41
CA GLY A 142 2.75 8.64 -9.07
C GLY A 142 3.11 7.49 -8.15
N GLY A 143 4.39 7.39 -7.75
CA GLY A 143 4.84 6.27 -6.95
C GLY A 143 4.12 6.22 -5.61
N CYS A 144 3.15 5.34 -5.48
CA CYS A 144 2.54 5.00 -4.20
C CYS A 144 3.60 4.57 -3.17
N CYS A 145 4.72 4.06 -3.66
CA CYS A 145 5.81 3.53 -2.86
C CYS A 145 7.04 4.45 -2.81
N GLN A 146 7.07 5.52 -3.59
CA GLN A 146 8.12 6.52 -3.50
C GLN A 146 7.68 7.60 -2.53
N GLY A 147 8.40 7.73 -1.42
CA GLY A 147 8.15 8.77 -0.44
C GLY A 147 8.17 10.14 -1.07
N ALA A 148 7.26 10.95 -0.64
CA ALA A 148 7.28 12.35 -0.96
C ALA A 148 8.50 13.05 -0.36
#